data_d938496903c018bdfcfbeca042f265f6
#
_entry.id   d938496903c018bdfcfbeca042f265f6
#
_cell.length_a   1.000
_cell.length_b   1.000
_cell.length_c   1.000
_cell.angle_alpha   90.00
_cell.angle_beta   90.00
_cell.angle_gamma   90.00
#
_symmetry.space_group_name_H-M   'P 1'
#
loop_
_entity.id
_entity.type
_entity.pdbx_description
1 polymer ?
#
loop_
_entity_poly.entity_id
_entity_poly.type
_entity_poly.pdbx_seq_one_letter_code
_entity_poly.pdbx_strand_id
1 'polypeptide(L)'
;LYLHLDGWGDPGYDNEHPDYLPACIEAGGWEGMKELCDTIHECGYVFGIHDQYRDYYFRASTYDESSAIHLEDGSIPSHANWAGGNQTYLCATQAPYYVKRNFLELAAHDIKLDCAYLDVFTCNEPDECFEPHHKMTRKECLEFRSRCFAYLLSQNILSSSEEVADWSV
;
A
#
# COMPACT_ATOMS: atom_id res chain seq x y z
N LEU A 1 -8.65 5.61 21.79
CA LEU A 1 -8.78 6.31 20.51
C LEU A 1 -7.81 5.71 19.51
N TYR A 2 -8.22 5.61 18.24
CA TYR A 2 -7.36 5.23 17.11
C TYR A 2 -7.07 6.48 16.29
N LEU A 3 -5.80 6.79 16.08
CA LEU A 3 -5.37 7.82 15.15
C LEU A 3 -4.87 7.15 13.87
N HIS A 4 -5.50 7.51 12.77
CA HIS A 4 -5.21 7.03 11.43
C HIS A 4 -4.53 8.14 10.65
N LEU A 5 -3.27 7.95 10.28
CA LEU A 5 -2.48 8.94 9.53
C LEU A 5 -2.51 8.60 8.05
N ASP A 6 -3.13 9.49 7.29
CA ASP A 6 -3.10 9.47 5.84
C ASP A 6 -2.02 10.42 5.30
N GLY A 7 -1.48 10.15 4.10
CA GLY A 7 -0.48 11.01 3.48
C GLY A 7 0.87 11.09 4.20
N TRP A 8 1.23 10.06 4.95
CA TRP A 8 2.45 10.02 5.76
C TRP A 8 3.76 10.00 4.94
N GLY A 9 3.69 9.54 3.71
CA GLY A 9 4.84 9.45 2.80
C GLY A 9 5.01 10.68 1.91
N ASP A 10 6.18 10.84 1.32
CA ASP A 10 6.48 11.92 0.39
C ASP A 10 6.27 11.42 -1.07
N PRO A 11 5.52 12.10 -1.91
CA PRO A 11 4.93 13.43 -1.80
C PRO A 11 3.46 13.46 -1.32
N GLY A 12 2.99 12.51 -0.58
CA GLY A 12 1.63 12.42 -0.09
C GLY A 12 0.82 11.30 -0.75
N TYR A 13 -0.41 11.10 -0.28
CA TYR A 13 -1.31 10.08 -0.78
C TYR A 13 -1.73 10.36 -2.23
N ASP A 14 -2.08 9.32 -2.99
CA ASP A 14 -2.49 9.39 -4.40
C ASP A 14 -1.49 10.09 -5.34
N ASN A 15 -0.21 9.93 -5.09
CA ASN A 15 0.85 10.56 -5.89
C ASN A 15 1.80 9.59 -6.58
N GLU A 16 2.46 8.72 -5.83
CA GLU A 16 3.53 7.85 -6.36
C GLU A 16 3.43 6.41 -5.87
N HIS A 17 2.19 5.94 -5.55
CA HIS A 17 2.03 4.55 -5.14
C HIS A 17 2.76 3.58 -6.07
N PRO A 18 3.43 2.56 -5.51
CA PRO A 18 3.53 2.17 -4.10
C PRO A 18 4.73 2.80 -3.37
N ASP A 19 5.33 3.87 -3.92
CA ASP A 19 6.49 4.55 -3.37
C ASP A 19 6.05 5.61 -2.35
N TYR A 20 6.05 5.23 -1.06
CA TYR A 20 5.70 6.11 0.06
C TYR A 20 6.92 6.72 0.75
N LEU A 21 8.10 6.15 0.51
CA LEU A 21 9.32 6.51 1.20
C LEU A 21 10.03 7.70 0.55
N PRO A 22 10.59 8.63 1.36
CA PRO A 22 10.63 8.68 2.82
C PRO A 22 9.32 9.16 3.46
N ALA A 23 9.30 9.29 4.79
CA ALA A 23 8.20 10.00 5.48
C ALA A 23 8.15 11.46 5.01
N CYS A 24 6.94 12.03 4.94
CA CYS A 24 6.67 13.36 4.41
C CYS A 24 7.54 14.43 5.06
N ILE A 25 8.44 15.03 4.28
CA ILE A 25 9.44 16.00 4.77
C ILE A 25 8.76 17.26 5.30
N GLU A 26 7.70 17.73 4.64
CA GLU A 26 6.92 18.91 5.07
C GLU A 26 6.21 18.68 6.40
N ALA A 27 5.88 17.43 6.75
CA ALA A 27 5.30 17.04 8.03
C ALA A 27 6.35 16.70 9.12
N GLY A 28 7.64 16.98 8.87
CA GLY A 28 8.73 16.72 9.81
C GLY A 28 9.57 15.48 9.53
N GLY A 29 9.28 14.77 8.44
CA GLY A 29 10.04 13.58 8.04
C GLY A 29 9.95 12.45 9.07
N TRP A 30 10.97 11.62 9.12
CA TRP A 30 11.03 10.48 10.06
C TRP A 30 11.00 10.90 11.52
N GLU A 31 11.68 12.02 11.88
CA GLU A 31 11.71 12.54 13.25
C GLU A 31 10.32 12.99 13.70
N GLY A 32 9.62 13.77 12.87
CA GLY A 32 8.25 14.21 13.17
C GLY A 32 7.25 13.08 13.26
N MET A 33 7.37 12.07 12.38
CA MET A 33 6.51 10.89 12.41
C MET A 33 6.76 10.06 13.68
N LYS A 34 8.03 9.94 14.11
CA LYS A 34 8.38 9.26 15.35
C LYS A 34 7.83 9.99 16.57
N GLU A 35 7.98 11.32 16.65
CA GLU A 35 7.44 12.13 17.72
C GLU A 35 5.91 12.00 17.81
N LEU A 36 5.22 12.01 16.67
CA LEU A 36 3.77 11.79 16.60
C LEU A 36 3.41 10.39 17.15
N CYS A 37 4.09 9.35 16.68
CA CYS A 37 3.87 7.98 17.12
C CYS A 37 4.04 7.84 18.65
N ASP A 38 5.15 8.34 19.21
CA ASP A 38 5.42 8.29 20.63
C ASP A 38 4.36 9.05 21.44
N THR A 39 4.00 10.26 21.00
CA THR A 39 2.98 11.09 21.66
C THR A 39 1.62 10.39 21.71
N ILE A 40 1.22 9.73 20.62
CA ILE A 40 -0.04 8.97 20.56
C ILE A 40 -0.03 7.83 21.58
N HIS A 41 1.06 7.08 21.67
CA HIS A 41 1.21 5.99 22.63
C HIS A 41 1.28 6.49 24.08
N GLU A 42 1.96 7.61 24.34
CA GLU A 42 1.97 8.25 25.68
C GLU A 42 0.57 8.67 26.15
N CYS A 43 -0.29 9.07 25.19
CA CYS A 43 -1.71 9.34 25.47
C CYS A 43 -2.55 8.07 25.67
N GLY A 44 -1.98 6.88 25.52
CA GLY A 44 -2.69 5.60 25.62
C GLY A 44 -3.60 5.34 24.40
N TYR A 45 -3.26 5.90 23.24
CA TYR A 45 -4.02 5.73 22.01
C TYR A 45 -3.30 4.76 21.06
N VAL A 46 -4.01 4.35 20.01
CA VAL A 46 -3.56 3.40 18.98
C VAL A 46 -3.21 4.19 17.73
N PHE A 47 -2.05 3.89 17.14
CA PHE A 47 -1.53 4.55 15.95
C PHE A 47 -1.52 3.64 14.73
N GLY A 48 -1.97 4.14 13.60
CA GLY A 48 -1.92 3.44 12.32
C GLY A 48 -1.79 4.37 11.13
N ILE A 49 -1.47 3.78 10.00
CA ILE A 49 -1.24 4.46 8.73
C ILE A 49 -2.16 3.96 7.64
N HIS A 50 -2.27 4.75 6.57
CA HIS A 50 -3.04 4.48 5.38
C HIS A 50 -2.12 4.30 4.19
N ASP A 51 -2.14 3.11 3.59
CA ASP A 51 -1.36 2.72 2.43
C ASP A 51 -2.25 2.13 1.34
N GLN A 52 -1.74 2.11 0.10
CA GLN A 52 -2.39 1.48 -1.05
C GLN A 52 -1.33 0.81 -1.93
N TYR A 53 -1.57 -0.40 -2.42
CA TYR A 53 -0.63 -1.21 -3.20
C TYR A 53 -1.27 -1.83 -4.45
N ARG A 54 -2.25 -1.15 -5.01
CA ARG A 54 -2.90 -1.51 -6.28
C ARG A 54 -2.65 -0.48 -7.36
N ASP A 55 -2.79 0.82 -7.06
CA ASP A 55 -2.48 1.87 -8.01
C ASP A 55 -0.97 1.94 -8.24
N TYR A 56 -0.56 2.16 -9.49
CA TYR A 56 0.83 2.19 -9.89
C TYR A 56 1.08 3.38 -10.79
N TYR A 57 1.62 4.44 -10.20
CA TYR A 57 1.85 5.69 -10.91
C TYR A 57 3.05 5.60 -11.83
N PHE A 58 2.91 6.11 -13.08
CA PHE A 58 4.02 6.14 -14.03
C PHE A 58 5.20 7.01 -13.58
N ARG A 59 4.96 7.93 -12.66
CA ARG A 59 5.98 8.78 -12.05
C ARG A 59 6.65 8.18 -10.81
N ALA A 60 6.14 7.08 -10.29
CA ALA A 60 6.77 6.39 -9.17
C ALA A 60 8.21 5.99 -9.52
N SER A 61 9.14 6.18 -8.58
CA SER A 61 10.57 5.93 -8.82
C SER A 61 10.88 4.47 -9.12
N THR A 62 10.02 3.56 -8.64
CA THR A 62 10.13 2.12 -8.90
C THR A 62 9.23 1.64 -10.04
N TYR A 63 8.66 2.57 -10.82
CA TYR A 63 7.81 2.16 -11.94
C TYR A 63 8.59 1.29 -12.94
N ASP A 64 8.04 0.11 -13.16
CA ASP A 64 8.51 -0.85 -14.16
C ASP A 64 7.29 -1.46 -14.84
N GLU A 65 7.20 -1.28 -16.15
CA GLU A 65 6.10 -1.80 -16.96
C GLU A 65 5.91 -3.32 -16.77
N SER A 66 7.01 -4.05 -16.56
CA SER A 66 6.97 -5.50 -16.30
C SER A 66 6.36 -5.87 -14.94
N SER A 67 6.13 -4.90 -14.04
CA SER A 67 5.44 -5.10 -12.75
C SER A 67 3.96 -4.71 -12.79
N ALA A 68 3.52 -4.09 -13.88
CA ALA A 68 2.14 -3.68 -14.09
C ALA A 68 1.23 -4.86 -14.49
N ILE A 69 -0.08 -4.66 -14.34
CA ILE A 69 -1.07 -5.57 -14.91
C ILE A 69 -1.04 -5.47 -16.43
N HIS A 70 -0.97 -6.61 -17.10
CA HIS A 70 -1.15 -6.73 -18.54
C HIS A 70 -2.50 -7.41 -18.82
N LEU A 71 -3.27 -6.85 -19.75
CA LEU A 71 -4.50 -7.44 -20.27
C LEU A 71 -4.17 -8.61 -21.22
N GLU A 72 -5.18 -9.38 -21.61
CA GLU A 72 -5.02 -10.56 -22.50
C GLU A 72 -4.43 -10.20 -23.87
N ASP A 73 -4.70 -9.00 -24.36
CA ASP A 73 -4.14 -8.48 -25.62
C ASP A 73 -2.71 -7.90 -25.47
N GLY A 74 -2.13 -7.97 -24.27
CA GLY A 74 -0.81 -7.44 -23.92
C GLY A 74 -0.79 -5.95 -23.60
N SER A 75 -1.92 -5.24 -23.68
CA SER A 75 -1.99 -3.84 -23.32
C SER A 75 -1.97 -3.63 -21.80
N ILE A 76 -1.56 -2.42 -21.36
CA ILE A 76 -1.56 -2.01 -19.96
C ILE A 76 -2.69 -1.01 -19.76
N PRO A 77 -3.67 -1.31 -18.87
CA PRO A 77 -4.75 -0.36 -18.58
C PRO A 77 -4.19 0.89 -17.90
N SER A 78 -4.74 2.05 -18.22
CA SER A 78 -4.30 3.30 -17.60
C SER A 78 -5.46 4.27 -17.38
N HIS A 79 -5.31 5.10 -16.36
CA HIS A 79 -6.24 6.19 -16.06
C HIS A 79 -5.52 7.34 -15.35
N ALA A 80 -6.22 8.45 -15.08
CA ALA A 80 -5.65 9.65 -14.44
C ALA A 80 -6.70 10.32 -13.54
N ASN A 81 -7.24 9.54 -12.60
CA ASN A 81 -8.36 9.98 -11.77
C ASN A 81 -7.92 10.75 -10.51
N TRP A 82 -6.67 10.56 -10.06
CA TRP A 82 -6.18 11.03 -8.77
C TRP A 82 -5.06 12.07 -8.92
N ALA A 83 -4.60 12.63 -7.81
CA ALA A 83 -3.65 13.75 -7.77
C ALA A 83 -2.32 13.48 -8.49
N GLY A 84 -1.80 12.24 -8.43
CA GLY A 84 -0.57 11.83 -9.10
C GLY A 84 -0.65 11.74 -10.63
N GLY A 85 -1.85 11.86 -11.20
CA GLY A 85 -2.06 11.84 -12.65
C GLY A 85 -2.06 10.44 -13.25
N ASN A 86 -1.31 10.25 -14.34
CA ASN A 86 -1.34 9.00 -15.09
C ASN A 86 -0.81 7.82 -14.27
N GLN A 87 -1.60 6.76 -14.25
CA GLN A 87 -1.30 5.54 -13.51
C GLN A 87 -1.87 4.30 -14.21
N THR A 88 -1.37 3.16 -13.82
CA THR A 88 -1.89 1.83 -14.12
C THR A 88 -2.16 1.08 -12.81
N TYR A 89 -2.19 -0.23 -12.85
CA TYR A 89 -2.32 -1.09 -11.69
C TYR A 89 -1.07 -1.94 -11.50
N LEU A 90 -0.54 -1.95 -10.28
CA LEU A 90 0.50 -2.88 -9.86
C LEU A 90 -0.08 -4.30 -9.85
N CYS A 91 0.60 -5.25 -10.47
CA CYS A 91 0.19 -6.64 -10.33
C CYS A 91 0.27 -7.06 -8.86
N ALA A 92 -0.80 -7.67 -8.34
CA ALA A 92 -0.84 -8.05 -6.92
C ALA A 92 0.26 -9.04 -6.52
N THR A 93 0.87 -9.75 -7.48
CA THR A 93 2.06 -10.57 -7.23
C THR A 93 3.22 -9.78 -6.65
N GLN A 94 3.30 -8.47 -6.94
CA GLN A 94 4.35 -7.56 -6.50
C GLN A 94 4.02 -6.86 -5.17
N ALA A 95 2.74 -6.74 -4.82
CA ALA A 95 2.30 -6.02 -3.63
C ALA A 95 2.97 -6.49 -2.32
N PRO A 96 3.17 -7.79 -2.04
CA PRO A 96 3.85 -8.24 -0.83
C PRO A 96 5.29 -7.73 -0.69
N TYR A 97 5.99 -7.52 -1.81
CA TYR A 97 7.33 -6.94 -1.79
C TYR A 97 7.30 -5.49 -1.29
N TYR A 98 6.42 -4.67 -1.87
CA TYR A 98 6.31 -3.25 -1.50
C TYR A 98 5.79 -3.06 -0.07
N VAL A 99 4.79 -3.82 0.35
CA VAL A 99 4.32 -3.82 1.74
C VAL A 99 5.48 -4.13 2.68
N LYS A 100 6.20 -5.22 2.45
CA LYS A 100 7.34 -5.59 3.29
C LYS A 100 8.43 -4.52 3.29
N ARG A 101 8.79 -3.96 2.14
CA ARG A 101 9.78 -2.89 2.01
C ARG A 101 9.42 -1.69 2.88
N ASN A 102 8.19 -1.17 2.70
CA ASN A 102 7.74 0.05 3.37
C ASN A 102 7.65 -0.15 4.89
N PHE A 103 7.09 -1.27 5.34
CA PHE A 103 6.96 -1.56 6.78
C PHE A 103 8.28 -1.89 7.47
N LEU A 104 9.26 -2.45 6.76
CA LEU A 104 10.62 -2.62 7.28
C LEU A 104 11.31 -1.27 7.47
N GLU A 105 11.10 -0.32 6.58
CA GLU A 105 11.66 1.03 6.69
C GLU A 105 11.04 1.81 7.85
N LEU A 106 9.70 1.72 8.01
CA LEU A 106 9.02 2.27 9.18
C LEU A 106 9.59 1.71 10.50
N ALA A 107 9.78 0.40 10.57
CA ALA A 107 10.37 -0.24 11.74
C ALA A 107 11.84 0.17 11.97
N ALA A 108 12.62 0.38 10.91
CA ALA A 108 14.02 0.84 11.01
C ALA A 108 14.13 2.25 11.58
N HIS A 109 13.07 3.07 11.45
CA HIS A 109 12.96 4.39 12.06
C HIS A 109 12.22 4.40 13.40
N ASP A 110 12.06 3.24 14.05
CA ASP A 110 11.34 3.09 15.33
C ASP A 110 9.87 3.55 15.32
N ILE A 111 9.23 3.56 14.14
CA ILE A 111 7.79 3.82 14.03
C ILE A 111 7.03 2.55 14.40
N LYS A 112 6.40 2.54 15.57
CA LYS A 112 5.65 1.40 16.11
C LYS A 112 4.18 1.52 15.73
N LEU A 113 3.78 0.79 14.71
CA LEU A 113 2.40 0.77 14.27
C LEU A 113 1.61 -0.31 15.01
N ASP A 114 0.40 0.05 15.47
CA ASP A 114 -0.60 -0.89 16.01
C ASP A 114 -1.53 -1.38 14.90
N CYS A 115 -1.80 -0.52 13.91
CA CYS A 115 -2.74 -0.77 12.83
C CYS A 115 -2.17 -0.31 11.48
N ALA A 116 -2.72 -0.87 10.41
CA ALA A 116 -2.49 -0.39 9.04
C ALA A 116 -3.77 -0.59 8.21
N TYR A 117 -4.09 0.42 7.41
CA TYR A 117 -5.20 0.36 6.47
C TYR A 117 -4.62 0.19 5.07
N LEU A 118 -4.90 -0.94 4.45
CA LEU A 118 -4.52 -1.22 3.05
C LEU A 118 -5.72 -0.93 2.16
N ASP A 119 -5.71 0.26 1.58
CA ASP A 119 -6.80 0.75 0.75
C ASP A 119 -7.04 -0.13 -0.49
N VAL A 120 -8.26 -0.12 -0.99
CA VAL A 120 -8.78 -0.78 -2.20
C VAL A 120 -8.62 -2.32 -2.28
N PHE A 121 -8.07 -2.98 -1.28
CA PHE A 121 -7.82 -4.43 -1.35
C PHE A 121 -9.08 -5.27 -1.17
N THR A 122 -10.11 -4.75 -0.52
CA THR A 122 -11.35 -5.47 -0.22
C THR A 122 -12.59 -4.91 -0.92
N CYS A 123 -12.54 -3.70 -1.49
CA CYS A 123 -13.65 -3.11 -2.26
C CYS A 123 -13.53 -3.35 -3.77
N ASN A 124 -12.33 -3.37 -4.32
CA ASN A 124 -12.13 -3.60 -5.76
C ASN A 124 -12.09 -5.09 -6.08
N GLU A 125 -12.81 -5.47 -7.15
CA GLU A 125 -12.76 -6.83 -7.68
C GLU A 125 -11.31 -7.29 -7.90
N PRO A 126 -11.04 -8.60 -7.73
CA PRO A 126 -9.70 -9.12 -7.98
C PRO A 126 -9.32 -8.99 -9.45
N ASP A 127 -8.11 -8.53 -9.67
CA ASP A 127 -7.54 -8.32 -11.00
C ASP A 127 -7.01 -9.64 -11.61
N GLU A 128 -6.93 -9.70 -12.95
CA GLU A 128 -6.17 -10.72 -13.69
C GLU A 128 -4.95 -10.07 -14.35
N CYS A 129 -3.87 -10.83 -14.51
CA CYS A 129 -2.67 -10.38 -15.20
C CYS A 129 -2.19 -11.44 -16.19
N PHE A 130 -1.89 -11.02 -17.41
CA PHE A 130 -1.42 -11.91 -18.50
C PHE A 130 0.07 -11.73 -18.80
N GLU A 131 0.80 -10.90 -18.03
CA GLU A 131 2.26 -10.74 -18.17
C GLU A 131 2.95 -12.10 -17.97
N PRO A 132 3.81 -12.57 -18.90
CA PRO A 132 4.32 -13.95 -18.91
C PRO A 132 5.09 -14.36 -17.65
N HIS A 133 5.80 -13.41 -17.00
CA HIS A 133 6.64 -13.71 -15.83
C HIS A 133 5.87 -13.73 -14.50
N HIS A 134 4.67 -13.13 -14.47
CA HIS A 134 3.83 -13.10 -13.28
C HIS A 134 2.33 -13.17 -13.62
N LYS A 135 1.96 -14.10 -14.49
CA LYS A 135 0.54 -14.39 -14.73
C LYS A 135 -0.20 -14.60 -13.43
N MET A 136 -1.39 -14.03 -13.36
CA MET A 136 -2.17 -14.05 -12.14
C MET A 136 -3.66 -14.14 -12.47
N THR A 137 -4.31 -15.14 -11.94
CA THR A 137 -5.78 -15.27 -11.95
C THR A 137 -6.38 -14.43 -10.82
N ARG A 138 -7.69 -14.16 -10.90
CA ARG A 138 -8.43 -13.47 -9.84
C ARG A 138 -8.29 -14.13 -8.47
N LYS A 139 -8.29 -15.46 -8.44
CA LYS A 139 -8.07 -16.20 -7.19
C LYS A 139 -6.68 -15.94 -6.61
N GLU A 140 -5.65 -15.98 -7.44
CA GLU A 140 -4.27 -15.68 -7.03
C GLU A 140 -4.12 -14.21 -6.61
N CYS A 141 -4.84 -13.28 -7.25
CA CYS A 141 -4.89 -11.88 -6.80
C CYS A 141 -5.33 -11.78 -5.33
N LEU A 142 -6.41 -12.45 -4.96
CA LEU A 142 -6.86 -12.50 -3.57
C LEU A 142 -5.82 -13.14 -2.64
N GLU A 143 -5.16 -14.22 -3.09
CA GLU A 143 -4.10 -14.86 -2.31
C GLU A 143 -2.91 -13.91 -2.06
N PHE A 144 -2.51 -13.12 -3.06
CA PHE A 144 -1.43 -12.14 -2.90
C PHE A 144 -1.84 -10.96 -1.99
N ARG A 145 -3.07 -10.44 -2.14
CA ARG A 145 -3.61 -9.44 -1.21
C ARG A 145 -3.66 -9.99 0.22
N SER A 146 -4.11 -11.24 0.41
CA SER A 146 -4.12 -11.89 1.72
C SER A 146 -2.73 -12.06 2.33
N ARG A 147 -1.68 -12.29 1.53
CA ARG A 147 -0.29 -12.34 2.01
C ARG A 147 0.17 -11.00 2.59
N CYS A 148 -0.30 -9.88 2.05
CA CYS A 148 -0.02 -8.55 2.61
C CYS A 148 -0.62 -8.43 4.03
N PHE A 149 -1.88 -8.79 4.21
CA PHE A 149 -2.54 -8.81 5.52
C PHE A 149 -1.87 -9.78 6.49
N ALA A 150 -1.54 -11.00 6.03
CA ALA A 150 -0.85 -12.00 6.86
C ALA A 150 0.54 -11.52 7.30
N TYR A 151 1.27 -10.81 6.44
CA TYR A 151 2.55 -10.21 6.81
C TYR A 151 2.36 -9.18 7.93
N LEU A 152 1.42 -8.24 7.81
CA LEU A 152 1.15 -7.25 8.84
C LEU A 152 0.77 -7.91 10.17
N LEU A 153 -0.11 -8.89 10.13
CA LEU A 153 -0.49 -9.64 11.32
C LEU A 153 0.72 -10.34 11.97
N SER A 154 1.66 -10.88 11.18
CA SER A 154 2.90 -11.49 11.68
C SER A 154 3.83 -10.49 12.37
N GLN A 155 3.68 -9.20 12.09
CA GLN A 155 4.38 -8.09 12.75
C GLN A 155 3.59 -7.52 13.95
N ASN A 156 2.48 -8.14 14.35
CA ASN A 156 1.52 -7.66 15.35
C ASN A 156 0.82 -6.34 14.97
N ILE A 157 0.68 -6.08 13.68
CA ILE A 157 -0.04 -4.92 13.15
C ILE A 157 -1.43 -5.38 12.72
N LEU A 158 -2.48 -4.82 13.31
CA LEU A 158 -3.86 -5.09 12.91
C LEU A 158 -4.15 -4.42 11.58
N SER A 159 -4.56 -5.21 10.59
CA SER A 159 -4.87 -4.69 9.26
C SER A 159 -6.37 -4.45 9.07
N SER A 160 -6.68 -3.43 8.29
CA SER A 160 -8.01 -3.11 7.79
C SER A 160 -7.94 -2.70 6.32
N SER A 161 -9.07 -2.56 5.67
CA SER A 161 -9.16 -2.11 4.28
C SER A 161 -10.51 -1.46 4.02
N GLU A 162 -10.67 -0.88 2.83
CA GLU A 162 -11.89 -0.23 2.39
C GLU A 162 -12.99 -1.25 2.11
N GLU A 163 -14.17 -1.02 2.68
CA GLU A 163 -15.37 -1.85 2.51
C GLU A 163 -15.11 -3.37 2.71
N VAL A 164 -16.15 -4.16 2.66
CA VAL A 164 -16.07 -5.61 2.64
C VAL A 164 -16.99 -6.16 1.56
N ALA A 165 -16.45 -7.06 0.76
CA ALA A 165 -17.22 -7.84 -0.19
C ALA A 165 -17.20 -9.32 0.23
N ASP A 166 -18.19 -10.09 -0.18
CA ASP A 166 -18.33 -11.50 0.17
C ASP A 166 -17.17 -12.39 -0.34
N TRP A 167 -16.47 -11.93 -1.37
CA TRP A 167 -15.28 -12.59 -1.92
C TRP A 167 -13.96 -12.20 -1.19
N SER A 168 -13.97 -11.18 -0.34
CA SER A 168 -12.76 -10.65 0.35
C SER A 168 -12.57 -11.19 1.76
N VAL A 169 -13.46 -12.08 2.22
CA VAL A 169 -13.46 -12.65 3.59
C VAL A 169 -12.86 -14.04 3.60
#